data_7a2fbc8b3763d3a95753682d468c6f20
#
_entry.id   7a2fbc8b3763d3a95753682d468c6f20
#
_cell.length_a   1.000
_cell.length_b   1.000
_cell.length_c   1.000
_cell.angle_alpha   90.00
_cell.angle_beta   90.00
_cell.angle_gamma   90.00
#
_symmetry.space_group_name_H-M   'P 1'
#
loop_
_entity.id
_entity.type
_entity.pdbx_description
1 polymer ?
#
loop_
_entity_poly.entity_id
_entity_poly.type
_entity_poly.pdbx_seq_one_letter_code
_entity_poly.pdbx_strand_id
1 'polypeptide(L)'
;MPWSTRAKGEVPDGYYSVPIGKAEIVRKGADVTVLTYGTLVHVAEAAAQKAQIDAEIIDIRTMVPLDVDTICTSVKKTGRCVVAHEATGFSGYGAELSATVQEECFWSLRAPITRVTGWDTPYPHIFEWDYFPGQTRLIAALKAVMEASA
;
A
#
# COMPACT_ATOMS: atom_id res chain seq x y z
N MET A 1 -11.81 -14.37 -0.15
CA MET A 1 -10.58 -13.70 0.35
C MET A 1 -9.93 -14.55 1.42
N PRO A 2 -8.88 -15.28 1.10
CA PRO A 2 -8.33 -16.27 2.06
C PRO A 2 -7.60 -15.66 3.24
N TRP A 3 -7.12 -14.42 3.15
CA TRP A 3 -6.36 -13.77 4.22
C TRP A 3 -7.23 -13.09 5.28
N SER A 4 -8.35 -12.50 4.90
CA SER A 4 -9.24 -11.81 5.84
C SER A 4 -9.82 -12.71 6.95
N THR A 5 -9.89 -14.02 6.69
CA THR A 5 -10.35 -15.02 7.67
C THR A 5 -9.24 -15.53 8.59
N ARG A 6 -7.98 -15.17 8.33
CA ARG A 6 -6.81 -15.63 9.09
C ARG A 6 -6.20 -14.56 9.99
N ALA A 7 -6.48 -13.28 9.69
CA ALA A 7 -6.03 -12.19 10.53
C ALA A 7 -6.73 -12.25 11.89
N LYS A 8 -5.93 -12.21 12.96
CA LYS A 8 -6.41 -12.12 14.34
C LYS A 8 -5.86 -10.84 14.94
N GLY A 9 -6.67 -10.13 15.69
CA GLY A 9 -6.28 -8.92 16.40
C GLY A 9 -7.14 -8.69 17.61
N GLU A 10 -6.68 -7.85 18.51
CA GLU A 10 -7.48 -7.37 19.64
C GLU A 10 -8.54 -6.38 19.13
N VAL A 11 -9.74 -6.56 19.59
CA VAL A 11 -10.87 -5.65 19.30
C VAL A 11 -11.26 -4.99 20.59
N PRO A 12 -11.34 -3.64 20.66
CA PRO A 12 -11.78 -2.95 21.86
C PRO A 12 -13.18 -3.39 22.31
N ASP A 13 -13.36 -3.55 23.61
CA ASP A 13 -14.68 -3.78 24.18
C ASP A 13 -15.56 -2.52 24.08
N GLY A 14 -16.83 -2.68 23.71
CA GLY A 14 -17.78 -1.61 23.61
C GLY A 14 -17.84 -0.93 22.24
N TYR A 15 -18.54 0.21 22.20
CA TYR A 15 -18.71 0.98 20.97
C TYR A 15 -17.47 1.80 20.65
N TYR A 16 -16.97 1.69 19.42
CA TYR A 16 -15.95 2.58 18.87
C TYR A 16 -16.24 2.90 17.40
N SER A 17 -15.67 3.97 16.90
CA SER A 17 -15.80 4.36 15.50
C SER A 17 -14.42 4.68 14.89
N VAL A 18 -14.28 4.38 13.61
CA VAL A 18 -13.13 4.77 12.81
C VAL A 18 -13.51 6.01 12.01
N PRO A 19 -12.77 7.12 12.09
CA PRO A 19 -13.10 8.34 11.36
C PRO A 19 -13.06 8.12 9.85
N ILE A 20 -14.11 8.53 9.16
CA ILE A 20 -14.16 8.54 7.70
C ILE A 20 -13.17 9.60 7.18
N GLY A 21 -12.45 9.29 6.10
CA GLY A 21 -11.49 10.20 5.49
C GLY A 21 -10.17 10.35 6.26
N LYS A 22 -9.88 9.41 7.17
CA LYS A 22 -8.61 9.33 7.88
C LYS A 22 -7.92 8.00 7.63
N ALA A 23 -6.70 8.11 7.11
CA ALA A 23 -5.78 6.99 6.97
C ALA A 23 -5.08 6.67 8.30
N GLU A 24 -4.53 5.48 8.41
CA GLU A 24 -3.73 5.07 9.56
C GLU A 24 -2.32 4.67 9.15
N ILE A 25 -1.34 5.16 9.89
CA ILE A 25 0.04 4.69 9.80
C ILE A 25 0.15 3.45 10.68
N VAL A 26 -0.02 2.26 10.07
CA VAL A 26 0.03 0.97 10.78
C VAL A 26 1.46 0.56 11.12
N ARG A 27 2.43 1.05 10.34
CA ARG A 27 3.86 0.88 10.61
C ARG A 27 4.58 2.17 10.26
N LYS A 28 5.35 2.71 11.21
CA LYS A 28 6.26 3.83 10.94
C LYS A 28 7.51 3.35 10.22
N GLY A 29 8.07 4.21 9.35
CA GLY A 29 9.30 3.95 8.62
C GLY A 29 9.85 5.19 7.95
N ALA A 30 11.06 5.11 7.42
CA ALA A 30 11.77 6.25 6.84
C ALA A 30 12.27 6.03 5.40
N ASP A 31 12.30 4.79 4.90
CA ASP A 31 12.91 4.47 3.61
C ASP A 31 11.94 4.63 2.43
N VAL A 32 10.71 4.16 2.59
CA VAL A 32 9.68 4.12 1.55
C VAL A 32 8.28 4.16 2.16
N THR A 33 7.35 4.85 1.51
CA THR A 33 5.93 4.83 1.86
C THR A 33 5.22 3.74 1.06
N VAL A 34 4.46 2.88 1.74
CA VAL A 34 3.57 1.90 1.11
C VAL A 34 2.13 2.32 1.34
N LEU A 35 1.43 2.68 0.27
CA LEU A 35 -0.01 2.99 0.31
C LEU A 35 -0.80 1.73 -0.02
N THR A 36 -1.65 1.31 0.89
CA THR A 36 -2.40 0.06 0.73
C THR A 36 -3.71 0.09 1.52
N TYR A 37 -4.52 -0.94 1.38
CA TYR A 37 -5.77 -1.11 2.12
C TYR A 37 -6.19 -2.58 2.15
N GLY A 38 -7.07 -2.90 3.10
CA GLY A 38 -7.61 -4.24 3.26
C GLY A 38 -6.55 -5.29 3.56
N THR A 39 -6.63 -6.44 2.92
CA THR A 39 -5.73 -7.57 3.16
C THR A 39 -4.26 -7.25 2.91
N LEU A 40 -3.99 -6.36 1.95
CA LEU A 40 -2.62 -6.01 1.55
C LEU A 40 -1.86 -5.24 2.65
N VAL A 41 -2.52 -4.69 3.65
CA VAL A 41 -1.86 -4.10 4.82
C VAL A 41 -0.97 -5.14 5.49
N HIS A 42 -1.52 -6.30 5.83
CA HIS A 42 -0.76 -7.38 6.47
C HIS A 42 0.34 -7.96 5.57
N VAL A 43 0.04 -8.07 4.27
CA VAL A 43 1.04 -8.53 3.28
C VAL A 43 2.20 -7.55 3.18
N ALA A 44 1.93 -6.24 3.23
CA ALA A 44 2.95 -5.18 3.18
C ALA A 44 3.84 -5.20 4.44
N GLU A 45 3.25 -5.35 5.63
CA GLU A 45 4.01 -5.48 6.88
C GLU A 45 4.98 -6.67 6.83
N ALA A 46 4.47 -7.85 6.45
CA ALA A 46 5.29 -9.05 6.32
C ALA A 46 6.37 -8.93 5.23
N ALA A 47 6.06 -8.27 4.10
CA ALA A 47 7.02 -8.03 3.03
C ALA A 47 8.14 -7.08 3.46
N ALA A 48 7.80 -5.96 4.12
CA ALA A 48 8.77 -4.99 4.62
C ALA A 48 9.71 -5.62 5.66
N GLN A 49 9.16 -6.41 6.60
CA GLN A 49 9.94 -7.13 7.59
C GLN A 49 10.91 -8.12 6.93
N LYS A 50 10.43 -8.92 5.98
CA LYS A 50 11.26 -9.92 5.28
C LYS A 50 12.31 -9.29 4.37
N ALA A 51 12.01 -8.14 3.78
CA ALA A 51 12.94 -7.37 2.96
C ALA A 51 13.97 -6.61 3.79
N GLN A 52 13.75 -6.46 5.11
CA GLN A 52 14.56 -5.62 6.02
C GLN A 52 14.61 -4.15 5.55
N ILE A 53 13.49 -3.64 5.04
CA ILE A 53 13.33 -2.25 4.60
C ILE A 53 12.46 -1.52 5.63
N ASP A 54 12.89 -0.32 6.03
CA ASP A 54 12.17 0.51 6.97
C ASP A 54 11.01 1.27 6.27
N ALA A 55 10.01 0.49 5.84
CA ALA A 55 8.84 0.98 5.15
C ALA A 55 7.81 1.58 6.11
N GLU A 56 7.31 2.78 5.80
CA GLU A 56 6.11 3.33 6.41
C GLU A 56 4.88 2.82 5.67
N ILE A 57 4.01 2.11 6.39
CA ILE A 57 2.82 1.48 5.80
C ILE A 57 1.59 2.25 6.22
N ILE A 58 0.84 2.73 5.24
CA ILE A 58 -0.39 3.48 5.41
C ILE A 58 -1.57 2.63 4.95
N ASP A 59 -2.47 2.32 5.89
CA ASP A 59 -3.81 1.84 5.58
C ASP A 59 -4.70 3.03 5.23
N ILE A 60 -5.13 3.12 3.98
CA ILE A 60 -5.93 4.24 3.46
C ILE A 60 -7.31 4.29 4.11
N ARG A 61 -7.90 3.14 4.47
CA ARG A 61 -9.23 2.96 5.11
C ARG A 61 -10.40 3.56 4.32
N THR A 62 -10.26 4.78 3.82
CA THR A 62 -11.31 5.48 3.06
C THR A 62 -10.78 5.93 1.70
N MET A 63 -11.44 5.50 0.63
CA MET A 63 -11.08 5.91 -0.72
C MET A 63 -11.62 7.31 -1.06
N VAL A 64 -12.83 7.63 -0.59
CA VAL A 64 -13.48 8.93 -0.80
C VAL A 64 -14.26 9.30 0.47
N PRO A 65 -13.90 10.41 1.16
CA PRO A 65 -12.75 11.28 0.89
C PRO A 65 -11.42 10.61 1.21
N LEU A 66 -10.36 10.93 0.44
CA LEU A 66 -9.00 10.44 0.65
C LEU A 66 -8.26 11.34 1.66
N ASP A 67 -7.48 10.76 2.56
CA ASP A 67 -6.61 11.50 3.48
C ASP A 67 -5.28 11.87 2.79
N VAL A 68 -5.34 12.86 1.90
CA VAL A 68 -4.20 13.34 1.12
C VAL A 68 -3.08 13.85 2.02
N ASP A 69 -3.41 14.53 3.12
CA ASP A 69 -2.43 15.11 4.05
C ASP A 69 -1.52 14.05 4.68
N THR A 70 -2.11 12.96 5.17
CA THR A 70 -1.35 11.84 5.76
C THR A 70 -0.45 11.17 4.70
N ILE A 71 -0.98 10.92 3.51
CA ILE A 71 -0.25 10.33 2.38
C ILE A 71 0.95 11.22 2.00
N CYS A 72 0.69 12.50 1.75
CA CYS A 72 1.72 13.43 1.30
C CYS A 72 2.80 13.67 2.35
N THR A 73 2.43 13.74 3.62
CA THR A 73 3.40 13.87 4.73
C THR A 73 4.37 12.69 4.74
N SER A 74 3.87 11.48 4.58
CA SER A 74 4.70 10.28 4.53
C SER A 74 5.58 10.24 3.28
N VAL A 75 5.00 10.48 2.10
CA VAL A 75 5.75 10.45 0.83
C VAL A 75 6.85 11.52 0.80
N LYS A 76 6.56 12.73 1.27
CA LYS A 76 7.55 13.81 1.36
C LYS A 76 8.70 13.48 2.32
N LYS A 77 8.42 12.72 3.38
CA LYS A 77 9.43 12.24 4.34
C LYS A 77 10.33 11.18 3.73
N THR A 78 9.76 10.16 3.07
CA THR A 78 10.49 9.00 2.56
C THR A 78 11.10 9.23 1.18
N GLY A 79 10.48 10.05 0.36
CA GLY A 79 10.86 10.31 -1.03
C GLY A 79 10.58 9.15 -1.98
N ARG A 80 9.95 8.05 -1.52
CA ARG A 80 9.67 6.86 -2.32
C ARG A 80 8.26 6.35 -2.03
N CYS A 81 7.58 5.85 -3.07
CA CYS A 81 6.21 5.39 -2.93
C CYS A 81 5.97 4.07 -3.67
N VAL A 82 5.38 3.12 -2.96
CA VAL A 82 4.81 1.88 -3.51
C VAL A 82 3.32 1.88 -3.22
N VAL A 83 2.50 1.63 -4.23
CA VAL A 83 1.05 1.49 -4.09
C VAL A 83 0.68 0.03 -4.30
N ALA A 84 -0.01 -0.59 -3.33
CA ALA A 84 -0.37 -2.00 -3.40
C ALA A 84 -1.86 -2.23 -3.16
N HIS A 85 -2.52 -2.98 -4.05
CA HIS A 85 -3.93 -3.36 -3.90
C HIS A 85 -4.28 -4.61 -4.72
N GLU A 86 -5.39 -5.25 -4.38
CA GLU A 86 -5.84 -6.51 -5.02
C GLU A 86 -6.48 -6.30 -6.41
N ALA A 87 -7.05 -5.12 -6.67
CA ALA A 87 -7.65 -4.81 -7.96
C ALA A 87 -6.61 -4.79 -9.09
N THR A 88 -7.08 -4.81 -10.33
CA THR A 88 -6.23 -4.73 -11.53
C THR A 88 -5.37 -3.47 -11.58
N GLY A 89 -4.29 -3.49 -12.33
CA GLY A 89 -3.46 -2.32 -12.59
C GLY A 89 -4.18 -1.28 -13.45
N PHE A 90 -4.89 -1.78 -14.47
CA PHE A 90 -5.72 -0.94 -15.33
C PHE A 90 -7.03 -0.58 -14.60
N SER A 91 -7.36 0.71 -14.54
CA SER A 91 -8.56 1.25 -13.86
C SER A 91 -8.69 0.90 -12.37
N GLY A 92 -7.65 0.35 -11.74
CA GLY A 92 -7.63 0.15 -10.30
C GLY A 92 -7.35 1.45 -9.55
N TYR A 93 -7.83 1.55 -8.29
CA TYR A 93 -7.68 2.75 -7.46
C TYR A 93 -6.22 3.19 -7.24
N GLY A 94 -5.27 2.28 -7.39
CA GLY A 94 -3.84 2.62 -7.34
C GLY A 94 -3.38 3.58 -8.45
N ALA A 95 -4.13 3.71 -9.54
CA ALA A 95 -3.87 4.73 -10.55
C ALA A 95 -4.20 6.13 -10.02
N GLU A 96 -5.33 6.27 -9.32
CA GLU A 96 -5.73 7.51 -8.66
C GLU A 96 -4.74 7.91 -7.56
N LEU A 97 -4.35 6.96 -6.71
CA LEU A 97 -3.33 7.20 -5.67
C LEU A 97 -2.01 7.66 -6.28
N SER A 98 -1.60 7.04 -7.39
CA SER A 98 -0.36 7.44 -8.09
C SER A 98 -0.47 8.82 -8.70
N ALA A 99 -1.62 9.18 -9.27
CA ALA A 99 -1.88 10.52 -9.79
C ALA A 99 -1.84 11.57 -8.68
N THR A 100 -2.54 11.33 -7.58
CA THR A 100 -2.55 12.21 -6.40
C THR A 100 -1.14 12.43 -5.84
N VAL A 101 -0.37 11.35 -5.65
CA VAL A 101 1.03 11.47 -5.18
C VAL A 101 1.90 12.20 -6.19
N GLN A 102 1.69 11.99 -7.49
CA GLN A 102 2.40 12.69 -8.55
C GLN A 102 2.11 14.19 -8.53
N GLU A 103 0.86 14.59 -8.37
CA GLU A 103 0.44 16.00 -8.33
C GLU A 103 0.97 16.71 -7.08
N GLU A 104 0.84 16.08 -5.92
CA GLU A 104 1.10 16.72 -4.62
C GLU A 104 2.54 16.58 -4.12
N CYS A 105 3.28 15.56 -4.59
CA CYS A 105 4.57 15.18 -4.03
C CYS A 105 5.70 15.06 -5.06
N PHE A 106 5.48 15.41 -6.34
CA PHE A 106 6.45 15.22 -7.42
C PHE A 106 7.87 15.62 -7.06
N TRP A 107 8.05 16.82 -6.55
CA TRP A 107 9.37 17.37 -6.22
C TRP A 107 10.06 16.72 -5.01
N SER A 108 9.35 15.86 -4.30
CA SER A 108 9.90 15.08 -3.18
C SER A 108 10.24 13.65 -3.57
N LEU A 109 9.80 13.19 -4.75
CA LEU A 109 10.05 11.83 -5.21
C LEU A 109 11.51 11.66 -5.67
N ARG A 110 12.13 10.57 -5.22
CA ARG A 110 13.49 10.13 -5.59
C ARG A 110 13.49 8.92 -6.52
N ALA A 111 12.32 8.36 -6.77
CA ALA A 111 12.12 7.20 -7.62
C ALA A 111 10.72 7.24 -8.23
N PRO A 112 10.48 6.59 -9.38
CA PRO A 112 9.14 6.41 -9.93
C PRO A 112 8.23 5.71 -8.93
N ILE A 113 6.95 6.10 -8.90
CA ILE A 113 5.94 5.42 -8.10
C ILE A 113 5.73 4.01 -8.67
N THR A 114 5.88 3.00 -7.83
CA THR A 114 5.72 1.60 -8.23
C THR A 114 4.37 1.07 -7.77
N ARG A 115 3.63 0.41 -8.68
CA ARG A 115 2.34 -0.21 -8.37
C ARG A 115 2.45 -1.74 -8.35
N VAL A 116 1.92 -2.36 -7.30
CA VAL A 116 1.82 -3.81 -7.13
C VAL A 116 0.35 -4.19 -7.02
N THR A 117 -0.19 -4.75 -8.09
CA THR A 117 -1.64 -4.91 -8.30
C THR A 117 -2.01 -6.35 -8.65
N GLY A 118 -3.29 -6.69 -8.64
CA GLY A 118 -3.78 -7.86 -9.36
C GLY A 118 -3.42 -7.78 -10.84
N TRP A 119 -3.47 -8.91 -11.53
CA TRP A 119 -3.19 -8.97 -12.97
C TRP A 119 -4.35 -8.39 -13.80
N ASP A 120 -4.03 -7.75 -14.92
CA ASP A 120 -5.04 -7.22 -15.87
C ASP A 120 -5.65 -8.35 -16.71
N THR A 121 -6.27 -9.31 -16.04
CA THR A 121 -6.93 -10.48 -16.61
C THR A 121 -8.27 -10.72 -15.90
N PRO A 122 -9.21 -11.47 -16.51
CA PRO A 122 -10.39 -11.95 -15.80
C PRO A 122 -9.99 -12.69 -14.52
N TYR A 123 -10.74 -12.46 -13.43
CA TYR A 123 -10.41 -13.07 -12.14
C TYR A 123 -10.45 -14.61 -12.18
N PRO A 124 -9.33 -15.28 -11.92
CA PRO A 124 -9.25 -16.74 -12.01
C PRO A 124 -9.51 -17.38 -10.65
N HIS A 125 -10.74 -17.81 -10.36
CA HIS A 125 -11.13 -18.38 -9.06
C HIS A 125 -10.21 -19.50 -8.55
N ILE A 126 -9.72 -20.36 -9.43
CA ILE A 126 -8.84 -21.49 -9.06
C ILE A 126 -7.41 -21.02 -8.78
N PHE A 127 -6.97 -19.94 -9.46
CA PHE A 127 -5.61 -19.39 -9.37
C PHE A 127 -5.56 -18.06 -8.61
N GLU A 128 -6.46 -17.84 -7.65
CA GLU A 128 -6.52 -16.58 -6.91
C GLU A 128 -5.21 -16.24 -6.17
N TRP A 129 -4.46 -17.27 -5.73
CA TRP A 129 -3.18 -17.10 -5.06
C TRP A 129 -2.08 -16.53 -5.97
N ASP A 130 -2.12 -16.87 -7.25
CA ASP A 130 -1.20 -16.34 -8.25
C ASP A 130 -1.66 -14.98 -8.77
N TYR A 131 -2.98 -14.72 -8.71
CA TYR A 131 -3.59 -13.48 -9.17
C TYR A 131 -3.29 -12.31 -8.23
N PHE A 132 -3.49 -12.50 -6.93
CA PHE A 132 -3.29 -11.42 -5.97
C PHE A 132 -1.80 -11.13 -5.73
N PRO A 133 -1.46 -9.84 -5.52
CA PRO A 133 -0.09 -9.49 -5.18
C PRO A 133 0.27 -10.02 -3.79
N GLY A 134 1.20 -10.97 -3.77
CA GLY A 134 1.74 -11.56 -2.55
C GLY A 134 3.03 -10.90 -2.08
N GLN A 135 3.57 -11.39 -0.96
CA GLN A 135 4.81 -10.87 -0.37
C GLN A 135 5.97 -10.81 -1.36
N THR A 136 6.14 -11.82 -2.21
CA THR A 136 7.25 -11.87 -3.18
C THR A 136 7.24 -10.70 -4.14
N ARG A 137 6.06 -10.34 -4.67
CA ARG A 137 5.91 -9.19 -5.58
C ARG A 137 6.13 -7.86 -4.86
N LEU A 138 5.65 -7.73 -3.62
CA LEU A 138 5.90 -6.54 -2.80
C LEU A 138 7.38 -6.39 -2.45
N ILE A 139 8.06 -7.47 -2.04
CA ILE A 139 9.51 -7.45 -1.76
C ILE A 139 10.29 -6.99 -3.00
N ALA A 140 9.96 -7.51 -4.18
CA ALA A 140 10.61 -7.10 -5.42
C ALA A 140 10.40 -5.60 -5.70
N ALA A 141 9.17 -5.10 -5.52
CA ALA A 141 8.87 -3.68 -5.72
C ALA A 141 9.57 -2.77 -4.69
N LEU A 142 9.60 -3.17 -3.42
CA LEU A 142 10.31 -2.45 -2.37
C LEU A 142 11.81 -2.33 -2.68
N LYS A 143 12.45 -3.43 -3.08
CA LYS A 143 13.86 -3.42 -3.45
C LYS A 143 14.11 -2.56 -4.69
N ALA A 144 13.31 -2.72 -5.73
CA ALA A 144 13.44 -1.95 -6.95
C ALA A 144 13.35 -0.43 -6.72
N VAL A 145 12.41 0.02 -5.88
CA VAL A 145 12.25 1.46 -5.57
C VAL A 145 13.39 1.98 -4.68
N MET A 146 14.02 1.12 -3.88
CA MET A 146 15.20 1.48 -3.08
C MET A 146 16.47 1.59 -3.94
N GLU A 147 16.60 0.75 -4.96
CA GLU A 147 17.74 0.74 -5.89
C GLU A 147 17.63 1.83 -6.97
N ALA A 148 16.40 2.33 -7.23
CA ALA A 148 16.20 3.41 -8.19
C ALA A 148 16.87 4.70 -7.70
N SER A 149 17.70 5.30 -8.54
CA SER A 149 18.29 6.62 -8.35
C SER A 149 17.67 7.59 -9.34
N ALA A 150 17.32 8.79 -8.87
CA ALA A 150 16.93 9.89 -9.74
C ALA A 150 18.17 10.47 -10.46
#